data_4353a0017bfe3cb39ace193801e66797
#
_entry.id   4353a0017bfe3cb39ace193801e66797
#
_cell.length_a   1.000
_cell.length_b   1.000
_cell.length_c   1.000
_cell.angle_alpha   90.00
_cell.angle_beta   90.00
_cell.angle_gamma   90.00
#
_symmetry.space_group_name_H-M   'P 1'
#
loop_
_entity.id
_entity.type
_entity.pdbx_description
1 polymer ?
#
loop_
_entity_poly.entity_id
_entity_poly.type
_entity_poly.pdbx_seq_one_letter_code
_entity_poly.pdbx_strand_id
1 'polypeptide(L)'
;MTVLRVDSLHVHYGTIHAVQGISFSLEEREIVSIVGSNGAGKSTVMWTLAGVAERSGGTVELFGRPLPVKPHEVVARGLALVPERRRLFSALTVEENLVMGAYPRKKDERVAEDMERCFRLFPILKQRLKQRSGTLSGGEQQMLAISRALMGSPRILLLDEPSLGLAPIVVDTLMETILQIRDAGMTVLLVEQNATQALEISDRGYILEAGRFIKSGSGPELAGDPETNYRESIAYF
;
A
#
# COMPACT_ATOMS: atom_id res chain seq x y z
N MET A 1 3.79 -1.11 19.12
CA MET A 1 5.19 -1.58 18.90
C MET A 1 5.59 -1.21 17.48
N THR A 2 6.73 -0.51 17.31
CA THR A 2 7.20 -0.09 15.98
C THR A 2 7.54 -1.30 15.11
N VAL A 3 6.88 -1.45 13.97
CA VAL A 3 7.07 -2.57 13.04
C VAL A 3 7.88 -2.18 11.80
N LEU A 4 7.87 -0.90 11.43
CA LEU A 4 8.71 -0.33 10.39
C LEU A 4 9.28 1.00 10.88
N ARG A 5 10.59 1.22 10.73
CA ARG A 5 11.25 2.50 11.00
C ARG A 5 12.06 2.90 9.78
N VAL A 6 11.91 4.13 9.38
CA VAL A 6 12.65 4.77 8.27
C VAL A 6 13.33 6.00 8.82
N ASP A 7 14.65 6.08 8.73
CA ASP A 7 15.44 7.21 9.20
C ASP A 7 16.27 7.79 8.06
N SER A 8 16.04 9.07 7.76
CA SER A 8 16.76 9.89 6.76
C SER A 8 16.90 9.18 5.40
N LEU A 9 15.79 8.62 4.88
CA LEU A 9 15.80 7.88 3.62
C LEU A 9 16.11 8.82 2.44
N HIS A 10 17.14 8.44 1.67
CA HIS A 10 17.51 9.08 0.40
C HIS A 10 17.42 8.08 -0.75
N VAL A 11 16.86 8.49 -1.87
CA VAL A 11 16.80 7.69 -3.10
C VAL A 11 17.12 8.56 -4.31
N HIS A 12 18.04 8.09 -5.15
CA HIS A 12 18.42 8.75 -6.39
C HIS A 12 18.17 7.85 -7.59
N TYR A 13 17.73 8.45 -8.69
CA TYR A 13 17.70 7.86 -10.02
C TYR A 13 18.60 8.68 -10.93
N GLY A 14 19.86 8.25 -11.11
CA GLY A 14 20.89 9.05 -11.76
C GLY A 14 21.09 10.39 -11.02
N THR A 15 20.81 11.49 -11.69
CA THR A 15 20.92 12.84 -11.13
C THR A 15 19.68 13.31 -10.36
N ILE A 16 18.57 12.56 -10.46
CA ILE A 16 17.30 12.93 -9.82
C ILE A 16 17.30 12.45 -8.38
N HIS A 17 17.20 13.35 -7.41
CA HIS A 17 17.05 13.05 -5.99
C HIS A 17 15.56 12.91 -5.66
N ALA A 18 15.02 11.72 -5.84
CA ALA A 18 13.58 11.45 -5.77
C ALA A 18 13.02 11.43 -4.33
N VAL A 19 13.84 11.02 -3.34
CA VAL A 19 13.49 11.05 -1.91
C VAL A 19 14.65 11.66 -1.13
N GLN A 20 14.38 12.67 -0.30
CA GLN A 20 15.37 13.61 0.20
C GLN A 20 15.39 13.66 1.74
N GLY A 21 15.75 12.54 2.38
CA GLY A 21 15.98 12.51 3.84
C GLY A 21 14.68 12.42 4.65
N ILE A 22 13.68 11.66 4.18
CA ILE A 22 12.44 11.46 4.95
C ILE A 22 12.63 10.48 6.09
N SER A 23 11.93 10.72 7.20
CA SER A 23 11.90 9.84 8.37
C SER A 23 10.48 9.64 8.84
N PHE A 24 10.08 8.38 9.09
CA PHE A 24 8.77 8.00 9.62
C PHE A 24 8.80 6.59 10.22
N SER A 25 7.74 6.24 10.90
CA SER A 25 7.58 4.89 11.46
C SER A 25 6.15 4.40 11.31
N LEU A 26 5.96 3.08 11.37
CA LEU A 26 4.67 2.44 11.52
C LEU A 26 4.62 1.67 12.81
N GLU A 27 3.55 1.84 13.57
CA GLU A 27 3.22 1.01 14.73
C GLU A 27 2.33 -0.17 14.30
N GLU A 28 2.28 -1.21 15.13
CA GLU A 28 1.38 -2.34 14.89
C GLU A 28 -0.07 -1.90 14.81
N ARG A 29 -0.83 -2.40 13.80
CA ARG A 29 -2.26 -2.13 13.58
C ARG A 29 -2.58 -0.66 13.31
N GLU A 30 -1.67 0.07 12.76
CA GLU A 30 -1.81 1.47 12.39
C GLU A 30 -2.02 1.61 10.88
N ILE A 31 -2.82 2.59 10.47
CA ILE A 31 -2.85 3.12 9.11
C ILE A 31 -2.05 4.42 9.10
N VAL A 32 -0.99 4.45 8.32
CA VAL A 32 -0.23 5.68 8.04
C VAL A 32 -0.38 6.02 6.57
N SER A 33 -0.70 7.28 6.26
CA SER A 33 -0.77 7.75 4.89
C SER A 33 0.39 8.68 4.53
N ILE A 34 0.91 8.52 3.32
CA ILE A 34 1.79 9.49 2.67
C ILE A 34 1.03 10.05 1.47
N VAL A 35 0.68 11.33 1.52
CA VAL A 35 -0.08 11.98 0.47
C VAL A 35 0.77 13.03 -0.25
N GLY A 36 0.47 13.29 -1.52
CA GLY A 36 1.21 14.25 -2.32
C GLY A 36 0.91 14.15 -3.80
N SER A 37 1.32 15.14 -4.56
CA SER A 37 1.12 15.22 -6.02
C SER A 37 1.88 14.13 -6.79
N ASN A 38 1.55 13.95 -8.06
CA ASN A 38 2.30 13.09 -8.96
C ASN A 38 3.76 13.56 -9.06
N GLY A 39 4.68 12.62 -8.99
CA GLY A 39 6.12 12.90 -9.00
C GLY A 39 6.71 13.34 -7.65
N ALA A 40 5.92 13.46 -6.58
CA ALA A 40 6.43 13.82 -5.25
C ALA A 40 7.41 12.81 -4.64
N GLY A 41 7.48 11.57 -5.16
CA GLY A 41 8.36 10.51 -4.66
C GLY A 41 7.63 9.37 -3.95
N LYS A 42 6.29 9.37 -3.90
CA LYS A 42 5.46 8.40 -3.19
C LYS A 42 5.77 6.94 -3.56
N SER A 43 5.63 6.59 -4.84
CA SER A 43 5.90 5.22 -5.30
C SER A 43 7.37 4.84 -5.12
N THR A 44 8.30 5.80 -5.17
CA THR A 44 9.72 5.56 -4.87
C THR A 44 9.90 5.07 -3.44
N VAL A 45 9.22 5.69 -2.47
CA VAL A 45 9.22 5.22 -1.07
C VAL A 45 8.70 3.78 -1.00
N MET A 46 7.54 3.50 -1.63
CA MET A 46 6.94 2.16 -1.63
C MET A 46 7.86 1.10 -2.25
N TRP A 47 8.47 1.41 -3.39
CA TRP A 47 9.41 0.49 -4.07
C TRP A 47 10.67 0.25 -3.26
N THR A 48 11.17 1.27 -2.55
CA THR A 48 12.34 1.11 -1.67
C THR A 48 12.01 0.20 -0.48
N LEU A 49 10.85 0.37 0.15
CA LEU A 49 10.40 -0.50 1.23
C LEU A 49 10.14 -1.94 0.77
N ALA A 50 9.71 -2.12 -0.47
CA ALA A 50 9.52 -3.44 -1.07
C ALA A 50 10.84 -4.09 -1.58
N GLY A 51 11.99 -3.40 -1.45
CA GLY A 51 13.29 -3.88 -1.93
C GLY A 51 13.44 -3.86 -3.46
N VAL A 52 12.59 -3.08 -4.17
CA VAL A 52 12.62 -2.94 -5.64
C VAL A 52 13.51 -1.78 -6.06
N ALA A 53 13.53 -0.68 -5.31
CA ALA A 53 14.41 0.45 -5.53
C ALA A 53 15.51 0.49 -4.46
N GLU A 54 16.74 0.79 -4.87
CA GLU A 54 17.86 0.95 -3.95
C GLU A 54 17.82 2.31 -3.26
N ARG A 55 18.07 2.32 -1.95
CA ARG A 55 18.31 3.57 -1.21
C ARG A 55 19.76 4.02 -1.40
N SER A 56 19.95 5.31 -1.55
CA SER A 56 21.28 5.93 -1.62
C SER A 56 21.78 6.43 -0.27
N GLY A 57 20.92 6.48 0.75
CA GLY A 57 21.26 6.88 2.11
C GLY A 57 20.13 6.59 3.10
N GLY A 58 20.43 6.75 4.37
CA GLY A 58 19.52 6.47 5.47
C GLY A 58 19.42 4.98 5.84
N THR A 59 18.58 4.69 6.83
CA THR A 59 18.36 3.33 7.33
C THR A 59 16.88 2.99 7.31
N VAL A 60 16.58 1.72 7.06
CA VAL A 60 15.23 1.15 7.16
C VAL A 60 15.30 -0.12 7.98
N GLU A 61 14.48 -0.19 9.03
CA GLU A 61 14.34 -1.36 9.87
C GLU A 61 12.92 -1.94 9.73
N LEU A 62 12.84 -3.25 9.53
CA LEU A 62 11.61 -4.02 9.48
C LEU A 62 11.61 -5.02 10.65
N PHE A 63 10.65 -4.85 11.59
CA PHE A 63 10.56 -5.62 12.84
C PHE A 63 11.87 -5.59 13.65
N GLY A 64 12.47 -4.40 13.81
CA GLY A 64 13.71 -4.19 14.57
C GLY A 64 14.97 -4.78 13.94
N ARG A 65 14.92 -5.13 12.65
CA ARG A 65 16.07 -5.65 11.87
C ARG A 65 16.24 -4.85 10.59
N PRO A 66 17.47 -4.68 10.07
CA PRO A 66 17.69 -4.02 8.79
C PRO A 66 16.80 -4.61 7.69
N LEU A 67 16.22 -3.74 6.86
CA LEU A 67 15.40 -4.15 5.71
C LEU A 67 16.24 -5.00 4.75
N PRO A 68 15.75 -6.18 4.31
CA PRO A 68 16.43 -6.98 3.30
C PRO A 68 16.56 -6.22 1.98
N VAL A 69 17.61 -6.53 1.23
CA VAL A 69 17.87 -5.89 -0.07
C VAL A 69 17.01 -6.50 -1.17
N LYS A 70 16.72 -7.81 -1.08
CA LYS A 70 16.00 -8.53 -2.14
C LYS A 70 14.49 -8.55 -1.89
N PRO A 71 13.65 -8.26 -2.89
CA PRO A 71 12.20 -8.21 -2.75
C PRO A 71 11.58 -9.48 -2.12
N HIS A 72 12.04 -10.66 -2.54
CA HIS A 72 11.48 -11.92 -2.01
C HIS A 72 11.81 -12.13 -0.52
N GLU A 73 12.94 -11.60 -0.03
CA GLU A 73 13.30 -11.63 1.40
C GLU A 73 12.44 -10.64 2.20
N VAL A 74 12.08 -9.49 1.61
CA VAL A 74 11.15 -8.52 2.20
C VAL A 74 9.77 -9.15 2.35
N VAL A 75 9.26 -9.79 1.30
CA VAL A 75 7.98 -10.54 1.35
C VAL A 75 8.03 -11.65 2.39
N ALA A 76 9.08 -12.45 2.42
CA ALA A 76 9.25 -13.53 3.41
C ALA A 76 9.30 -13.00 4.85
N ARG A 77 9.69 -11.74 5.05
CA ARG A 77 9.67 -11.07 6.37
C ARG A 77 8.33 -10.45 6.73
N GLY A 78 7.33 -10.57 5.85
CA GLY A 78 5.95 -10.18 6.14
C GLY A 78 5.55 -8.78 5.68
N LEU A 79 6.21 -8.20 4.67
CA LEU A 79 5.80 -6.96 4.03
C LEU A 79 5.35 -7.25 2.59
N ALA A 80 4.12 -6.86 2.24
CA ALA A 80 3.59 -7.02 0.88
C ALA A 80 3.25 -5.67 0.27
N LEU A 81 3.51 -5.51 -1.04
CA LEU A 81 3.18 -4.32 -1.82
C LEU A 81 2.06 -4.64 -2.83
N VAL A 82 1.02 -3.84 -2.82
CA VAL A 82 0.06 -3.69 -3.92
C VAL A 82 0.48 -2.45 -4.72
N PRO A 83 1.12 -2.63 -5.88
CA PRO A 83 1.63 -1.50 -6.65
C PRO A 83 0.51 -0.80 -7.42
N GLU A 84 0.76 0.44 -7.82
CA GLU A 84 -0.05 1.18 -8.80
C GLU A 84 -0.35 0.29 -10.03
N ARG A 85 -1.52 0.48 -10.64
CA ARG A 85 -1.99 -0.31 -11.82
C ARG A 85 -2.14 -1.81 -11.56
N ARG A 86 -2.35 -2.22 -10.27
CA ARG A 86 -2.79 -3.56 -9.85
C ARG A 86 -1.84 -4.71 -10.19
N ARG A 87 -1.18 -4.68 -11.34
CA ARG A 87 -0.23 -5.67 -11.87
C ARG A 87 -0.70 -7.13 -11.66
N LEU A 88 -1.93 -7.39 -12.08
CA LEU A 88 -2.49 -8.74 -12.10
C LEU A 88 -1.91 -9.57 -13.26
N PHE A 89 -1.95 -10.88 -13.09
CA PHE A 89 -1.72 -11.81 -14.19
C PHE A 89 -3.02 -11.93 -15.02
N SER A 90 -3.20 -11.04 -15.98
CA SER A 90 -4.46 -10.83 -16.71
C SER A 90 -4.98 -12.06 -17.46
N ALA A 91 -4.08 -12.95 -17.88
CA ALA A 91 -4.42 -14.22 -18.53
C ALA A 91 -4.89 -15.29 -17.54
N LEU A 92 -4.55 -15.17 -16.25
CA LEU A 92 -4.97 -16.08 -15.20
C LEU A 92 -6.36 -15.71 -14.66
N THR A 93 -7.05 -16.72 -14.12
CA THR A 93 -8.33 -16.55 -13.42
C THR A 93 -8.15 -15.82 -12.09
N VAL A 94 -9.25 -15.42 -11.45
CA VAL A 94 -9.28 -14.89 -10.08
C VAL A 94 -8.63 -15.86 -9.12
N GLU A 95 -9.05 -17.14 -9.14
CA GLU A 95 -8.53 -18.18 -8.29
C GLU A 95 -7.01 -18.38 -8.45
N GLU A 96 -6.53 -18.45 -9.69
CA GLU A 96 -5.11 -18.62 -9.99
C GLU A 96 -4.28 -17.41 -9.49
N ASN A 97 -4.79 -16.18 -9.63
CA ASN A 97 -4.14 -15.00 -9.07
C ASN A 97 -4.03 -15.09 -7.53
N LEU A 98 -5.09 -15.53 -6.85
CA LEU A 98 -5.07 -15.72 -5.39
C LEU A 98 -4.06 -16.80 -4.98
N VAL A 99 -4.05 -17.94 -5.65
CA VAL A 99 -3.07 -19.02 -5.42
C VAL A 99 -1.63 -18.55 -5.64
N MET A 100 -1.39 -17.71 -6.65
CA MET A 100 -0.06 -17.10 -6.86
C MET A 100 0.35 -16.21 -5.69
N GLY A 101 -0.59 -15.52 -5.04
CA GLY A 101 -0.31 -14.73 -3.83
C GLY A 101 0.17 -15.59 -2.66
N ALA A 102 -0.30 -16.83 -2.56
CA ALA A 102 0.11 -17.78 -1.53
C ALA A 102 1.43 -18.53 -1.87
N TYR A 103 2.06 -18.25 -3.02
CA TYR A 103 3.25 -18.98 -3.48
C TYR A 103 4.36 -19.14 -2.43
N PRO A 104 4.69 -18.11 -1.59
CA PRO A 104 5.70 -18.26 -0.54
C PRO A 104 5.30 -19.27 0.55
N ARG A 105 4.03 -19.65 0.63
CA ARG A 105 3.40 -20.45 1.69
C ARG A 105 2.85 -21.79 1.19
N LYS A 106 3.41 -22.36 0.12
CA LYS A 106 2.90 -23.55 -0.59
C LYS A 106 2.53 -24.78 0.26
N LYS A 107 3.01 -24.86 1.50
CA LYS A 107 2.73 -25.99 2.43
C LYS A 107 1.94 -25.55 3.67
N ASP A 108 1.42 -24.33 3.70
CA ASP A 108 0.67 -23.82 4.84
C ASP A 108 -0.82 -24.18 4.70
N GLU A 109 -1.34 -24.98 5.63
CA GLU A 109 -2.74 -25.40 5.66
C GLU A 109 -3.74 -24.24 5.79
N ARG A 110 -3.29 -23.07 6.27
CA ARG A 110 -4.12 -21.87 6.43
C ARG A 110 -4.42 -21.13 5.12
N VAL A 111 -3.85 -21.53 3.98
CA VAL A 111 -4.10 -20.89 2.69
C VAL A 111 -5.59 -20.89 2.33
N ALA A 112 -6.32 -21.97 2.64
CA ALA A 112 -7.75 -22.05 2.41
C ALA A 112 -8.53 -21.07 3.30
N GLU A 113 -8.14 -20.90 4.56
CA GLU A 113 -8.75 -19.95 5.49
C GLU A 113 -8.50 -18.49 5.05
N ASP A 114 -7.29 -18.18 4.57
CA ASP A 114 -6.97 -16.85 4.05
C ASP A 114 -7.73 -16.54 2.76
N MET A 115 -7.97 -17.54 1.92
CA MET A 115 -8.82 -17.39 0.74
C MET A 115 -10.27 -17.07 1.13
N GLU A 116 -10.84 -17.78 2.09
CA GLU A 116 -12.19 -17.48 2.61
C GLU A 116 -12.22 -16.10 3.31
N ARG A 117 -11.13 -15.66 3.95
CA ARG A 117 -11.01 -14.31 4.49
C ARG A 117 -11.06 -13.26 3.36
N CYS A 118 -10.35 -13.47 2.26
CA CYS A 118 -10.43 -12.61 1.09
C CYS A 118 -11.85 -12.55 0.52
N PHE A 119 -12.59 -13.65 0.50
CA PHE A 119 -13.98 -13.66 0.04
C PHE A 119 -14.96 -12.98 1.00
N ARG A 120 -14.66 -12.94 2.30
CA ARG A 120 -15.43 -12.12 3.24
C ARG A 120 -15.23 -10.63 3.03
N LEU A 121 -13.99 -10.21 2.74
CA LEU A 121 -13.68 -8.81 2.39
C LEU A 121 -14.25 -8.40 1.03
N PHE A 122 -14.18 -9.30 0.05
CA PHE A 122 -14.57 -9.04 -1.33
C PHE A 122 -15.42 -10.20 -1.89
N PRO A 123 -16.73 -10.28 -1.55
CA PRO A 123 -17.59 -11.41 -1.95
C PRO A 123 -17.69 -11.62 -3.46
N ILE A 124 -17.53 -10.56 -4.25
CA ILE A 124 -17.57 -10.61 -5.71
C ILE A 124 -16.48 -11.52 -6.28
N LEU A 125 -15.32 -11.62 -5.64
CA LEU A 125 -14.23 -12.47 -6.09
C LEU A 125 -14.60 -13.95 -6.05
N LYS A 126 -15.40 -14.38 -5.05
CA LYS A 126 -15.91 -15.76 -4.96
C LYS A 126 -16.85 -16.09 -6.11
N GLN A 127 -17.68 -15.12 -6.52
CA GLN A 127 -18.60 -15.27 -7.67
C GLN A 127 -17.87 -15.33 -9.01
N ARG A 128 -16.67 -14.74 -9.10
CA ARG A 128 -15.86 -14.58 -10.31
C ARG A 128 -14.67 -15.53 -10.39
N LEU A 129 -14.56 -16.55 -9.51
CA LEU A 129 -13.37 -17.41 -9.34
C LEU A 129 -12.74 -17.90 -10.64
N LYS A 130 -13.58 -18.36 -11.57
CA LYS A 130 -13.13 -18.93 -12.86
C LYS A 130 -13.00 -17.90 -13.97
N GLN A 131 -13.34 -16.61 -13.70
CA GLN A 131 -13.22 -15.54 -14.67
C GLN A 131 -11.76 -15.09 -14.81
N ARG A 132 -11.30 -14.80 -16.03
CA ARG A 132 -9.97 -14.23 -16.28
C ARG A 132 -9.89 -12.82 -15.67
N SER A 133 -8.86 -12.57 -14.89
CA SER A 133 -8.71 -11.31 -14.16
C SER A 133 -8.60 -10.07 -15.04
N GLY A 134 -8.11 -10.23 -16.28
CA GLY A 134 -8.07 -9.14 -17.26
C GLY A 134 -9.45 -8.67 -17.75
N THR A 135 -10.54 -9.45 -17.52
CA THR A 135 -11.91 -9.11 -17.92
C THR A 135 -12.75 -8.54 -16.77
N LEU A 136 -12.18 -8.42 -15.59
CA LEU A 136 -12.83 -7.79 -14.44
C LEU A 136 -12.91 -6.26 -14.62
N SER A 137 -13.88 -5.63 -13.95
CA SER A 137 -13.91 -4.17 -13.81
C SER A 137 -12.69 -3.65 -13.06
N GLY A 138 -12.39 -2.36 -13.19
CA GLY A 138 -11.26 -1.74 -12.49
C GLY A 138 -11.31 -1.93 -10.96
N GLY A 139 -12.50 -1.80 -10.35
CA GLY A 139 -12.70 -2.03 -8.92
C GLY A 139 -12.48 -3.50 -8.54
N GLU A 140 -13.04 -4.45 -9.29
CA GLU A 140 -12.83 -5.89 -9.04
C GLU A 140 -11.37 -6.29 -9.19
N GLN A 141 -10.65 -5.70 -10.15
CA GLN A 141 -9.20 -5.91 -10.30
C GLN A 141 -8.42 -5.39 -9.09
N GLN A 142 -8.82 -4.25 -8.53
CA GLN A 142 -8.18 -3.69 -7.32
C GLN A 142 -8.43 -4.60 -6.11
N MET A 143 -9.66 -5.04 -5.92
CA MET A 143 -10.03 -6.02 -4.89
C MET A 143 -9.20 -7.30 -5.00
N LEU A 144 -9.01 -7.81 -6.22
CA LEU A 144 -8.19 -8.99 -6.48
C LEU A 144 -6.69 -8.74 -6.20
N ALA A 145 -6.17 -7.56 -6.53
CA ALA A 145 -4.77 -7.21 -6.27
C ALA A 145 -4.47 -7.17 -4.76
N ILE A 146 -5.36 -6.57 -3.98
CA ILE A 146 -5.28 -6.54 -2.51
C ILE A 146 -5.39 -7.97 -1.96
N SER A 147 -6.39 -8.73 -2.38
CA SER A 147 -6.58 -10.12 -1.94
C SER A 147 -5.36 -10.98 -2.24
N ARG A 148 -4.77 -10.85 -3.43
CA ARG A 148 -3.54 -11.56 -3.78
C ARG A 148 -2.38 -11.23 -2.84
N ALA A 149 -2.24 -9.98 -2.43
CA ALA A 149 -1.22 -9.59 -1.45
C ALA A 149 -1.52 -10.20 -0.06
N LEU A 150 -2.78 -10.20 0.37
CA LEU A 150 -3.22 -10.79 1.63
C LEU A 150 -3.01 -12.31 1.70
N MET A 151 -3.09 -13.03 0.57
CA MET A 151 -2.79 -14.46 0.49
C MET A 151 -1.36 -14.80 0.91
N GLY A 152 -0.43 -13.84 0.84
CA GLY A 152 0.93 -13.95 1.40
C GLY A 152 0.98 -13.94 2.92
N SER A 153 -0.13 -13.69 3.61
CA SER A 153 -0.23 -13.47 5.06
C SER A 153 0.78 -12.44 5.59
N PRO A 154 0.82 -11.24 5.00
CA PRO A 154 1.76 -10.21 5.45
C PRO A 154 1.36 -9.68 6.82
N ARG A 155 2.30 -9.01 7.50
CA ARG A 155 2.07 -8.21 8.71
C ARG A 155 1.96 -6.72 8.39
N ILE A 156 2.55 -6.29 7.28
CA ILE A 156 2.47 -4.92 6.76
C ILE A 156 2.01 -4.98 5.31
N LEU A 157 0.99 -4.20 4.98
CA LEU A 157 0.45 -4.03 3.63
C LEU A 157 0.79 -2.62 3.13
N LEU A 158 1.53 -2.54 2.03
CA LEU A 158 1.80 -1.29 1.32
C LEU A 158 0.78 -1.17 0.17
N LEU A 159 0.07 -0.05 0.09
CA LEU A 159 -0.93 0.25 -0.95
C LEU A 159 -0.49 1.51 -1.71
N ASP A 160 -0.10 1.35 -2.97
CA ASP A 160 0.38 2.44 -3.84
C ASP A 160 -0.73 2.91 -4.77
N GLU A 161 -1.33 4.05 -4.45
CA GLU A 161 -2.45 4.70 -5.15
C GLU A 161 -3.61 3.71 -5.48
N PRO A 162 -4.15 3.00 -4.48
CA PRO A 162 -5.14 1.97 -4.73
C PRO A 162 -6.48 2.50 -5.27
N SER A 163 -6.79 3.79 -5.08
CA SER A 163 -8.01 4.44 -5.56
C SER A 163 -7.92 4.91 -7.02
N LEU A 164 -6.72 4.93 -7.61
CA LEU A 164 -6.48 5.52 -8.93
C LEU A 164 -7.36 4.90 -10.02
N GLY A 165 -8.15 5.76 -10.70
CA GLY A 165 -9.01 5.35 -11.81
C GLY A 165 -10.22 4.52 -11.41
N LEU A 166 -10.64 4.59 -10.15
CA LEU A 166 -11.87 3.98 -9.66
C LEU A 166 -13.00 5.00 -9.61
N ALA A 167 -14.24 4.50 -9.74
CA ALA A 167 -15.43 5.33 -9.52
C ALA A 167 -15.57 5.69 -8.03
N PRO A 168 -16.12 6.86 -7.66
CA PRO A 168 -16.20 7.32 -6.26
C PRO A 168 -16.81 6.28 -5.32
N ILE A 169 -17.92 5.66 -5.67
CA ILE A 169 -18.56 4.63 -4.84
C ILE A 169 -17.66 3.41 -4.57
N VAL A 170 -16.76 3.09 -5.50
CA VAL A 170 -15.79 2.00 -5.32
C VAL A 170 -14.65 2.44 -4.41
N VAL A 171 -14.26 3.71 -4.48
CA VAL A 171 -13.25 4.29 -3.58
C VAL A 171 -13.74 4.27 -2.13
N ASP A 172 -14.99 4.67 -1.87
CA ASP A 172 -15.57 4.61 -0.53
C ASP A 172 -15.54 3.18 0.04
N THR A 173 -16.00 2.21 -0.76
CA THR A 173 -15.93 0.79 -0.39
C THR A 173 -14.50 0.31 -0.14
N LEU A 174 -13.54 0.79 -0.92
CA LEU A 174 -12.13 0.46 -0.75
C LEU A 174 -11.58 1.00 0.57
N MET A 175 -11.86 2.26 0.91
CA MET A 175 -11.44 2.88 2.17
C MET A 175 -12.03 2.16 3.39
N GLU A 176 -13.31 1.81 3.35
CA GLU A 176 -13.95 0.98 4.38
C GLU A 176 -13.27 -0.40 4.51
N THR A 177 -12.89 -1.01 3.39
CA THR A 177 -12.19 -2.30 3.41
C THR A 177 -10.78 -2.19 4.00
N ILE A 178 -10.07 -1.09 3.74
CA ILE A 178 -8.75 -0.84 4.35
C ILE A 178 -8.88 -0.74 5.88
N LEU A 179 -9.92 -0.08 6.39
CA LEU A 179 -10.22 -0.05 7.83
C LEU A 179 -10.47 -1.46 8.38
N GLN A 180 -11.28 -2.27 7.70
CA GLN A 180 -11.54 -3.67 8.11
C GLN A 180 -10.25 -4.52 8.11
N ILE A 181 -9.36 -4.30 7.17
CA ILE A 181 -8.05 -4.96 7.09
C ILE A 181 -7.19 -4.57 8.31
N ARG A 182 -7.13 -3.28 8.67
CA ARG A 182 -6.45 -2.80 9.88
C ARG A 182 -7.05 -3.41 11.14
N ASP A 183 -8.39 -3.39 11.29
CA ASP A 183 -9.10 -3.90 12.46
C ASP A 183 -8.92 -5.41 12.64
N ALA A 184 -8.67 -6.12 11.54
CA ALA A 184 -8.27 -7.52 11.57
C ALA A 184 -6.79 -7.75 11.97
N GLY A 185 -6.07 -6.69 12.36
CA GLY A 185 -4.71 -6.75 12.91
C GLY A 185 -3.58 -6.41 11.94
N MET A 186 -3.91 -5.94 10.73
CA MET A 186 -2.91 -5.55 9.73
C MET A 186 -2.38 -4.14 10.01
N THR A 187 -1.10 -3.92 9.73
CA THR A 187 -0.52 -2.57 9.63
C THR A 187 -0.53 -2.15 8.18
N VAL A 188 -0.95 -0.92 7.88
CA VAL A 188 -1.08 -0.42 6.51
C VAL A 188 -0.28 0.85 6.31
N LEU A 189 0.51 0.91 5.25
CA LEU A 189 1.05 2.15 4.69
C LEU A 189 0.31 2.43 3.39
N LEU A 190 -0.46 3.50 3.37
CA LEU A 190 -1.25 3.96 2.23
C LEU A 190 -0.56 5.15 1.57
N VAL A 191 -0.38 5.07 0.27
CA VAL A 191 0.08 6.21 -0.53
C VAL A 191 -1.04 6.61 -1.47
N GLU A 192 -1.42 7.88 -1.45
CA GLU A 192 -2.52 8.40 -2.26
C GLU A 192 -2.23 9.81 -2.81
N GLN A 193 -2.88 10.13 -3.92
CA GLN A 193 -2.92 11.49 -4.43
C GLN A 193 -4.10 12.26 -3.80
N ASN A 194 -5.27 11.61 -3.65
CA ASN A 194 -6.41 12.18 -2.93
C ASN A 194 -6.11 12.20 -1.42
N ALA A 195 -5.71 13.36 -0.93
CA ALA A 195 -5.26 13.52 0.45
C ALA A 195 -6.42 13.34 1.45
N THR A 196 -7.58 13.94 1.19
CA THR A 196 -8.70 13.98 2.12
C THR A 196 -9.14 12.58 2.51
N GLN A 197 -9.51 11.74 1.54
CA GLN A 197 -10.01 10.38 1.81
C GLN A 197 -8.95 9.48 2.48
N ALA A 198 -7.67 9.60 2.08
CA ALA A 198 -6.61 8.83 2.68
C ALA A 198 -6.34 9.23 4.14
N LEU A 199 -6.34 10.53 4.43
CA LEU A 199 -6.06 11.07 5.76
C LEU A 199 -7.22 10.82 6.73
N GLU A 200 -8.48 10.86 6.27
CA GLU A 200 -9.66 10.58 7.10
C GLU A 200 -9.65 9.20 7.73
N ILE A 201 -9.10 8.18 7.03
CA ILE A 201 -9.01 6.82 7.54
C ILE A 201 -7.70 6.50 8.26
N SER A 202 -6.77 7.45 8.32
CA SER A 202 -5.41 7.25 8.83
C SER A 202 -5.24 7.71 10.27
N ASP A 203 -4.48 6.96 11.05
CA ASP A 203 -4.07 7.37 12.39
C ASP A 203 -3.08 8.54 12.31
N ARG A 204 -2.12 8.47 11.37
CA ARG A 204 -1.13 9.51 11.08
C ARG A 204 -0.96 9.72 9.58
N GLY A 205 -0.59 10.94 9.21
CA GLY A 205 -0.31 11.32 7.84
C GLY A 205 0.97 12.13 7.67
N TYR A 206 1.50 12.05 6.47
CA TYR A 206 2.65 12.83 6.00
C TYR A 206 2.34 13.42 4.64
N ILE A 207 2.61 14.72 4.46
CA ILE A 207 2.49 15.38 3.18
C ILE A 207 3.86 15.41 2.52
N LEU A 208 3.99 14.74 1.37
CA LEU A 208 5.22 14.62 0.59
C LEU A 208 5.19 15.58 -0.60
N GLU A 209 6.20 16.44 -0.69
CA GLU A 209 6.39 17.37 -1.80
C GLU A 209 7.85 17.36 -2.22
N ALA A 210 8.12 17.20 -3.52
CA ALA A 210 9.48 17.20 -4.08
C ALA A 210 10.48 16.33 -3.29
N GLY A 211 10.06 15.15 -2.85
CA GLY A 211 10.89 14.19 -2.11
C GLY A 211 11.07 14.48 -0.62
N ARG A 212 10.38 15.48 -0.04
CA ARG A 212 10.49 15.86 1.38
C ARG A 212 9.13 15.86 2.07
N PHE A 213 9.11 15.49 3.34
CA PHE A 213 7.93 15.74 4.16
C PHE A 213 7.88 17.23 4.54
N ILE A 214 6.80 17.89 4.15
CA ILE A 214 6.56 19.32 4.45
C ILE A 214 5.61 19.48 5.65
N LYS A 215 4.81 18.46 5.96
CA LYS A 215 3.90 18.44 7.11
C LYS A 215 3.66 17.01 7.58
N SER A 216 3.40 16.85 8.85
CA SER A 216 2.98 15.58 9.46
C SER A 216 2.08 15.84 10.66
N GLY A 217 1.17 14.91 10.96
CA GLY A 217 0.24 15.02 12.09
C GLY A 217 -0.69 13.82 12.16
N SER A 218 -1.72 13.91 12.98
CA SER A 218 -2.81 12.93 12.95
C SER A 218 -3.58 13.05 11.63
N GLY A 219 -4.10 11.92 11.13
CA GLY A 219 -4.84 11.90 9.87
C GLY A 219 -6.00 12.89 9.86
N PRO A 220 -6.92 12.87 10.85
CA PRO A 220 -8.06 13.80 10.92
C PRO A 220 -7.67 15.28 10.99
N GLU A 221 -6.58 15.64 11.72
CA GLU A 221 -6.10 17.02 11.76
C GLU A 221 -5.61 17.50 10.40
N LEU A 222 -4.86 16.66 9.68
CA LEU A 222 -4.37 16.99 8.35
C LEU A 222 -5.50 17.01 7.31
N ALA A 223 -6.50 16.14 7.41
CA ALA A 223 -7.66 16.12 6.54
C ALA A 223 -8.52 17.39 6.68
N GLY A 224 -8.64 17.93 7.91
CA GLY A 224 -9.35 19.17 8.19
C GLY A 224 -8.58 20.47 7.87
N ASP A 225 -7.32 20.37 7.47
CA ASP A 225 -6.48 21.53 7.25
C ASP A 225 -6.71 22.17 5.86
N PRO A 226 -7.12 23.44 5.79
CA PRO A 226 -7.38 24.13 4.53
C PRO A 226 -6.17 24.15 3.58
N GLU A 227 -4.95 24.18 4.11
CA GLU A 227 -3.74 24.19 3.29
C GLU A 227 -3.52 22.84 2.59
N THR A 228 -3.84 21.75 3.25
CA THR A 228 -3.80 20.40 2.67
C THR A 228 -4.80 20.29 1.52
N ASN A 229 -6.04 20.74 1.73
CA ASN A 229 -7.10 20.71 0.73
C ASN A 229 -6.82 21.62 -0.48
N TYR A 230 -6.22 22.79 -0.25
CA TYR A 230 -5.82 23.72 -1.32
C TYR A 230 -4.73 23.11 -2.22
N ARG A 231 -3.73 22.44 -1.64
CA ARG A 231 -2.66 21.75 -2.39
C ARG A 231 -3.17 20.60 -3.23
N GLU A 232 -4.19 19.89 -2.73
CA GLU A 232 -4.88 18.84 -3.50
C GLU A 232 -5.54 19.43 -4.75
N SER A 233 -6.22 20.57 -4.62
CA SER A 233 -6.93 21.20 -5.75
C SER A 233 -6.01 21.69 -6.86
N ILE A 234 -4.77 22.08 -6.55
CA ILE A 234 -3.76 22.52 -7.55
C ILE A 234 -3.12 21.33 -8.26
N ALA A 235 -3.06 20.16 -7.62
CA ALA A 235 -2.45 18.96 -8.21
C ALA A 235 -3.23 18.38 -9.40
N TYR A 236 -4.44 18.88 -9.66
CA TYR A 236 -5.30 18.49 -10.79
C TYR A 236 -5.16 19.39 -12.03
N PHE A 237 -4.32 20.41 -11.98
CA PHE A 237 -3.99 21.29 -13.10
C PHE A 237 -2.53 21.11 -13.53
#